data_a6abe0d271c8602ced20419763bbc4b0
#
_entry.id   a6abe0d271c8602ced20419763bbc4b0
#
_cell.length_a   1.000
_cell.length_b   1.000
_cell.length_c   1.000
_cell.angle_alpha   90.00
_cell.angle_beta   90.00
_cell.angle_gamma   90.00
#
_symmetry.space_group_name_H-M   'P 1'
#
loop_
_entity.id
_entity.type
_entity.pdbx_description
1 polymer ?
#
loop_
_entity_poly.entity_id
_entity_poly.type
_entity_poly.pdbx_seq_one_letter_code
_entity_poly.pdbx_strand_id
1 'polypeptide(L)'
;IHGFQNGRKLGFPTANLQLDASKLVPHLGSYATWVTWKGQRYAGMTNIGRRPTLDNGEEISLETHLLDFKGNLYDETLTLEFVARLRDEKRFEGLEHLKAQLEQDAAKTREVLGCSSQ
;
A
#
# COMPACT_ATOMS: atom_id res chain seq x y z
N ILE A 1 -12.60 4.77 -3.29
CA ILE A 1 -12.14 3.54 -2.65
C ILE A 1 -12.07 3.74 -1.15
N HIS A 2 -12.75 2.88 -0.43
CA HIS A 2 -12.78 2.93 1.03
C HIS A 2 -11.77 1.98 1.63
N GLY A 3 -11.19 2.37 2.75
CA GLY A 3 -10.21 1.56 3.41
C GLY A 3 -10.27 1.69 4.93
N PHE A 4 -9.51 0.85 5.61
CA PHE A 4 -9.36 0.92 7.05
C PHE A 4 -7.89 0.71 7.41
N GLN A 5 -7.50 1.24 8.57
CA GLN A 5 -6.12 1.17 9.02
C GLN A 5 -5.79 -0.15 9.70
N ASN A 6 -4.62 -0.68 9.41
CA ASN A 6 -4.03 -1.74 10.21
C ASN A 6 -2.50 -1.66 10.21
N GLY A 7 -1.95 -0.51 9.87
CA GLY A 7 -0.50 -0.32 9.75
C GLY A 7 0.20 0.23 10.97
N ARG A 8 -0.51 0.49 12.06
CA ARG A 8 0.11 1.09 13.26
C ARG A 8 1.24 0.26 13.83
N LYS A 9 1.08 -1.06 13.83
CA LYS A 9 2.10 -1.97 14.34
C LYS A 9 3.36 -1.98 13.49
N LEU A 10 3.26 -1.56 12.25
CA LEU A 10 4.34 -1.57 11.29
C LEU A 10 5.03 -0.22 11.16
N GLY A 11 4.50 0.82 11.82
CA GLY A 11 5.07 2.15 11.76
C GLY A 11 4.62 2.98 10.58
N PHE A 12 3.70 2.48 9.75
CA PHE A 12 3.17 3.20 8.59
C PHE A 12 1.65 3.14 8.61
N PRO A 13 0.96 4.28 8.46
CA PRO A 13 -0.48 4.24 8.28
C PRO A 13 -0.84 3.42 7.05
N THR A 14 -1.81 2.55 7.19
CA THR A 14 -2.18 1.60 6.13
C THR A 14 -3.65 1.69 5.84
N ALA A 15 -4.00 1.61 4.56
CA ALA A 15 -5.37 1.47 4.12
C ALA A 15 -5.51 0.19 3.32
N ASN A 16 -6.50 -0.62 3.67
CA ASN A 16 -6.90 -1.76 2.88
C ASN A 16 -8.01 -1.28 1.96
N LEU A 17 -7.80 -1.42 0.66
CA LEU A 17 -8.66 -0.81 -0.33
C LEU A 17 -9.49 -1.85 -1.05
N GLN A 18 -10.70 -1.45 -1.42
CA GLN A 18 -11.53 -2.26 -2.30
C GLN A 18 -11.24 -1.88 -3.73
N LEU A 19 -11.11 -2.90 -4.57
CA LEU A 19 -10.83 -2.70 -5.97
C LEU A 19 -12.14 -2.53 -6.73
N ASP A 20 -12.17 -1.53 -7.60
CA ASP A 20 -13.28 -1.37 -8.53
C ASP A 20 -13.06 -2.35 -9.67
N ALA A 21 -14.00 -3.28 -9.84
CA ALA A 21 -13.89 -4.33 -10.84
C ALA A 21 -13.83 -3.82 -12.28
N SER A 22 -14.24 -2.58 -12.51
CA SER A 22 -14.19 -1.99 -13.85
C SER A 22 -12.80 -1.44 -14.20
N LYS A 23 -11.86 -1.46 -13.26
CA LYS A 23 -10.53 -0.89 -13.48
C LYS A 23 -9.50 -1.96 -13.75
N LEU A 24 -8.51 -1.61 -14.56
CA LEU A 24 -7.36 -2.49 -14.81
C LEU A 24 -6.47 -2.53 -13.58
N VAL A 25 -5.96 -3.71 -13.28
CA VAL A 25 -5.10 -3.95 -12.12
C VAL A 25 -3.70 -4.30 -12.61
N PRO A 26 -2.65 -3.65 -12.09
CA PRO A 26 -1.28 -4.07 -12.39
C PRO A 26 -1.00 -5.47 -11.86
N HIS A 27 0.12 -6.04 -12.27
CA HIS A 27 0.55 -7.34 -11.77
C HIS A 27 0.75 -7.31 -10.26
N LEU A 28 0.65 -8.48 -9.63
CA LEU A 28 0.90 -8.61 -8.20
C LEU A 28 2.30 -8.12 -7.86
N GLY A 29 2.44 -7.52 -6.70
CA GLY A 29 3.73 -6.99 -6.25
C GLY A 29 3.56 -5.72 -5.45
N SER A 30 4.67 -5.10 -5.12
CA SER A 30 4.69 -3.83 -4.40
C SER A 30 5.10 -2.72 -5.35
N TYR A 31 4.46 -1.58 -5.17
CA TYR A 31 4.61 -0.43 -6.08
C TYR A 31 4.82 0.86 -5.31
N ALA A 32 5.62 1.74 -5.90
CA ALA A 32 5.67 3.14 -5.45
C ALA A 32 4.45 3.84 -6.04
N THR A 33 3.70 4.53 -5.20
CA THR A 33 2.47 5.19 -5.62
C THR A 33 2.39 6.61 -5.07
N TRP A 34 1.64 7.46 -5.78
CA TRP A 34 1.15 8.70 -5.20
C TRP A 34 -0.26 8.46 -4.71
N VAL A 35 -0.52 8.87 -3.48
CA VAL A 35 -1.83 8.71 -2.85
C VAL A 35 -2.43 10.09 -2.67
N THR A 36 -3.60 10.31 -3.22
CA THR A 36 -4.30 11.58 -3.06
C THR A 36 -5.46 11.40 -2.09
N TRP A 37 -5.49 12.26 -1.09
CA TRP A 37 -6.54 12.28 -0.08
C TRP A 37 -6.89 13.73 0.23
N LYS A 38 -8.16 14.08 0.08
CA LYS A 38 -8.65 15.44 0.30
C LYS A 38 -7.81 16.50 -0.41
N GLY A 39 -7.45 16.22 -1.67
CA GLY A 39 -6.70 17.16 -2.49
C GLY A 39 -5.21 17.23 -2.22
N GLN A 40 -4.69 16.43 -1.30
CA GLN A 40 -3.26 16.40 -0.97
C GLN A 40 -2.63 15.10 -1.43
N ARG A 41 -1.40 15.17 -1.90
CA ARG A 41 -0.65 14.00 -2.37
C ARG A 41 0.34 13.57 -1.31
N TYR A 42 0.41 12.25 -1.13
CA TYR A 42 1.35 11.62 -0.22
C TYR A 42 2.07 10.50 -0.95
N ALA A 43 3.34 10.30 -0.63
CA ALA A 43 4.06 9.14 -1.13
C ALA A 43 3.50 7.88 -0.44
N GLY A 44 3.37 6.81 -1.19
CA GLY A 44 2.85 5.57 -0.65
C GLY A 44 3.49 4.34 -1.27
N MET A 45 3.37 3.22 -0.55
CA MET A 45 3.76 1.91 -1.02
C MET A 45 2.49 1.09 -1.11
N THR A 46 2.19 0.59 -2.30
CA THR A 46 0.96 -0.18 -2.51
C THR A 46 1.31 -1.62 -2.84
N ASN A 47 0.77 -2.54 -2.06
CA ASN A 47 0.95 -3.96 -2.31
C ASN A 47 -0.31 -4.53 -2.93
N ILE A 48 -0.16 -5.17 -4.08
CA ILE A 48 -1.23 -5.90 -4.73
C ILE A 48 -0.94 -7.38 -4.55
N GLY A 49 -1.83 -8.05 -3.83
CA GLY A 49 -1.64 -9.45 -3.51
C GLY A 49 -2.92 -10.24 -3.67
N ARG A 50 -2.84 -11.52 -3.35
CA ARG A 50 -3.99 -12.41 -3.33
C ARG A 50 -4.22 -12.88 -1.91
N ARG A 51 -5.48 -13.01 -1.56
CA ARG A 51 -5.83 -13.60 -0.28
C ARG A 51 -7.00 -14.55 -0.46
N PRO A 52 -7.06 -15.62 0.36
CA PRO A 52 -8.16 -16.56 0.27
C PRO A 52 -9.46 -15.92 0.78
N THR A 53 -10.57 -16.39 0.24
CA THR A 53 -11.90 -16.01 0.69
C THR A 53 -12.56 -17.17 1.40
N LEU A 54 -13.66 -16.89 2.10
CA LEU A 54 -14.35 -17.90 2.89
C LEU A 54 -14.96 -19.02 2.05
N ASP A 55 -15.21 -18.79 0.79
CA ASP A 55 -15.83 -19.77 -0.12
C ASP A 55 -14.80 -20.46 -1.03
N ASN A 56 -13.58 -20.61 -0.54
CA ASN A 56 -12.47 -21.27 -1.24
C ASN A 56 -12.01 -20.60 -2.52
N GLY A 57 -12.42 -19.36 -2.72
CA GLY A 57 -11.91 -18.54 -3.82
C GLY A 57 -10.71 -17.73 -3.42
N GLU A 58 -10.29 -16.86 -4.32
CA GLU A 58 -9.25 -15.90 -4.06
C GLU A 58 -9.73 -14.53 -4.51
N GLU A 59 -9.28 -13.49 -3.83
CA GLU A 59 -9.53 -12.14 -4.26
C GLU A 59 -8.24 -11.34 -4.28
N ILE A 60 -8.22 -10.30 -5.10
CA ILE A 60 -7.09 -9.38 -5.16
C ILE A 60 -7.21 -8.43 -3.98
N SER A 61 -6.15 -8.34 -3.20
CA SER A 61 -6.09 -7.39 -2.08
C SER A 61 -5.20 -6.23 -2.46
N LEU A 62 -5.60 -5.05 -2.06
CA LEU A 62 -4.87 -3.83 -2.30
C LEU A 62 -4.63 -3.16 -0.96
N GLU A 63 -3.36 -3.06 -0.57
CA GLU A 63 -3.01 -2.47 0.70
C GLU A 63 -1.98 -1.36 0.46
N THR A 64 -2.27 -0.17 0.96
CA THR A 64 -1.40 0.99 0.78
C THR A 64 -0.90 1.49 2.11
N HIS A 65 0.42 1.64 2.20
CA HIS A 65 1.10 2.23 3.36
C HIS A 65 1.54 3.65 2.97
N LEU A 66 1.12 4.64 3.74
CA LEU A 66 1.49 6.01 3.47
C LEU A 66 2.77 6.40 4.20
N LEU A 67 3.61 7.16 3.52
CA LEU A 67 4.85 7.68 4.08
C LEU A 67 4.62 9.11 4.57
N ASP A 68 5.26 9.46 5.67
CA ASP A 68 5.23 10.84 6.20
C ASP A 68 3.82 11.39 6.39
N PHE A 69 2.90 10.51 6.78
CA PHE A 69 1.50 10.86 6.99
C PHE A 69 1.11 10.57 8.43
N LYS A 70 0.42 11.51 9.03
CA LYS A 70 -0.18 11.33 10.36
C LYS A 70 -1.67 11.52 10.24
N GLY A 71 -2.43 10.60 10.77
CA GLY A 71 -3.87 10.69 10.74
C GLY A 71 -4.52 9.33 10.63
N ASN A 72 -5.84 9.35 10.46
CA ASN A 72 -6.66 8.15 10.40
C ASN A 72 -7.27 8.04 9.01
N LEU A 73 -7.00 6.93 8.34
CA LEU A 73 -7.52 6.65 7.01
C LEU A 73 -8.72 5.72 7.00
N TYR A 74 -9.25 5.44 8.19
CA TYR A 74 -10.42 4.57 8.29
C TYR A 74 -11.60 5.17 7.54
N ASP A 75 -12.21 4.35 6.67
CA ASP A 75 -13.39 4.72 5.90
C ASP A 75 -13.19 5.95 4.99
N GLU A 76 -11.95 6.21 4.57
CA GLU A 76 -11.63 7.31 3.68
C GLU A 76 -11.54 6.82 2.24
N THR A 77 -11.75 7.74 1.31
CA THR A 77 -11.60 7.48 -0.12
C THR A 77 -10.26 8.03 -0.59
N LEU A 78 -9.46 7.15 -1.19
CA LEU A 78 -8.14 7.50 -1.67
C LEU A 78 -8.05 7.29 -3.17
N THR A 79 -7.25 8.12 -3.82
CA THR A 79 -6.94 7.95 -5.23
C THR A 79 -5.46 7.55 -5.34
N LEU A 80 -5.20 6.48 -6.06
CA LEU A 80 -3.85 5.96 -6.23
C LEU A 80 -3.37 6.16 -7.66
N GLU A 81 -2.11 6.60 -7.77
CA GLU A 81 -1.41 6.66 -9.05
C GLU A 81 -0.18 5.77 -8.94
N PHE A 82 -0.12 4.70 -9.72
CA PHE A 82 1.01 3.78 -9.71
C PHE A 82 2.15 4.37 -10.52
N VAL A 83 3.33 4.46 -9.93
CA VAL A 83 4.49 5.09 -10.58
C VAL A 83 5.53 4.06 -11.02
N ALA A 84 5.93 3.16 -10.13
CA ALA A 84 6.95 2.17 -10.45
C ALA A 84 6.77 0.91 -9.61
N ARG A 85 7.16 -0.21 -10.18
CA ARG A 85 7.14 -1.48 -9.48
C ARG A 85 8.40 -1.60 -8.63
N LEU A 86 8.23 -1.95 -7.36
CA LEU A 86 9.34 -2.10 -6.44
C LEU A 86 9.86 -3.52 -6.36
N ARG A 87 8.96 -4.50 -6.30
CA ARG A 87 9.33 -5.90 -6.14
C ARG A 87 8.11 -6.80 -6.32
N ASP A 88 8.39 -8.10 -6.41
CA ASP A 88 7.34 -9.11 -6.41
C ASP A 88 6.65 -9.20 -5.06
N GLU A 89 5.45 -9.75 -5.06
CA GLU A 89 4.76 -10.05 -3.82
C GLU A 89 5.57 -11.07 -3.02
N LYS A 90 5.59 -10.90 -1.70
CA LYS A 90 6.31 -11.77 -0.78
C LYS A 90 5.44 -12.10 0.41
N ARG A 91 5.64 -13.30 0.95
CA ARG A 91 5.06 -13.69 2.21
C ARG A 91 6.13 -13.58 3.29
N PHE A 92 5.70 -13.23 4.50
CA PHE A 92 6.62 -13.02 5.61
C PHE A 92 6.23 -13.92 6.77
N GLU A 93 7.25 -14.46 7.44
CA GLU A 93 7.03 -15.36 8.57
C GLU A 93 6.60 -14.62 9.85
N GLY A 94 6.81 -13.32 9.91
CA GLY A 94 6.43 -12.56 11.09
C GLY A 94 6.48 -11.07 10.85
N LEU A 95 5.98 -10.32 11.82
CA LEU A 95 5.90 -8.86 11.73
C LEU A 95 7.26 -8.21 11.59
N GLU A 96 8.30 -8.78 12.21
CA GLU A 96 9.63 -8.20 12.13
C GLU A 96 10.18 -8.23 10.72
N HIS A 97 10.00 -9.36 10.03
CA HIS A 97 10.45 -9.48 8.64
C HIS A 97 9.66 -8.56 7.72
N LEU A 98 8.36 -8.47 7.95
CA LEU A 98 7.51 -7.57 7.17
C LEU A 98 7.92 -6.12 7.40
N LYS A 99 8.15 -5.73 8.65
CA LYS A 99 8.55 -4.37 8.98
C LYS A 99 9.87 -4.00 8.32
N ALA A 100 10.85 -4.90 8.37
CA ALA A 100 12.15 -4.66 7.74
C ALA A 100 12.00 -4.46 6.23
N GLN A 101 11.16 -5.27 5.58
CA GLN A 101 10.93 -5.13 4.15
C GLN A 101 10.23 -3.82 3.84
N LEU A 102 9.26 -3.42 4.65
CA LEU A 102 8.56 -2.16 4.43
C LEU A 102 9.48 -0.96 4.59
N GLU A 103 10.44 -1.03 5.50
CA GLU A 103 11.42 0.05 5.65
C GLU A 103 12.31 0.16 4.40
N GLN A 104 12.71 -0.96 3.83
CA GLN A 104 13.46 -0.96 2.57
C GLN A 104 12.61 -0.43 1.42
N ASP A 105 11.36 -0.86 1.35
CA ASP A 105 10.43 -0.39 0.33
C ASP A 105 10.19 1.10 0.45
N ALA A 106 10.09 1.62 1.67
CA ALA A 106 9.90 3.05 1.91
C ALA A 106 11.07 3.86 1.40
N ALA A 107 12.30 3.41 1.67
CA ALA A 107 13.49 4.09 1.18
C ALA A 107 13.51 4.13 -0.35
N LYS A 108 13.20 2.99 -0.97
CA LYS A 108 13.18 2.91 -2.43
C LYS A 108 12.06 3.77 -3.03
N THR A 109 10.91 3.80 -2.36
CA THR A 109 9.78 4.61 -2.79
C THR A 109 10.14 6.09 -2.77
N ARG A 110 10.77 6.56 -1.69
CA ARG A 110 11.21 7.96 -1.61
C ARG A 110 12.18 8.30 -2.73
N GLU A 111 13.10 7.39 -3.04
CA GLU A 111 14.04 7.57 -4.13
C GLU A 111 13.33 7.66 -5.48
N VAL A 112 12.42 6.73 -5.75
CA VAL A 112 11.67 6.67 -7.02
C VAL A 112 10.80 7.91 -7.20
N LEU A 113 10.13 8.35 -6.15
CA LEU A 113 9.21 9.48 -6.21
C LEU A 113 9.90 10.82 -6.04
N GLY A 114 11.19 10.83 -5.71
CA GLY A 114 11.94 12.07 -5.51
C GLY A 114 11.61 12.77 -4.20
N CYS A 115 11.12 12.02 -3.20
CA CYS A 115 10.78 12.61 -1.90
C CYS A 115 12.02 12.73 -1.03
N SER A 116 12.03 13.79 -0.20
CA SER A 116 13.09 13.96 0.78
C SER A 116 12.94 12.93 1.89
N SER A 117 14.06 12.38 2.33
CA SER A 117 14.09 11.55 3.52
C SER A 117 14.05 12.44 4.76
N GLN A 118 13.13 12.20 5.62
CA GLN A 118 12.98 12.98 6.84
C GLN A 118 13.22 12.10 8.06
#